data_daf9a7d0545e15e449aedb5765b4bcfc
#
_entry.id   daf9a7d0545e15e449aedb5765b4bcfc
#
_cell.length_a   1.000
_cell.length_b   1.000
_cell.length_c   1.000
_cell.angle_alpha   90.00
_cell.angle_beta   90.00
_cell.angle_gamma   90.00
#
_symmetry.space_group_name_H-M   'P 1'
#
loop_
_entity.id
_entity.type
_entity.pdbx_description
1 polymer ?
#
loop_
_entity_poly.entity_id
_entity_poly.type
_entity_poly.pdbx_seq_one_letter_code
_entity_poly.pdbx_strand_id
1 'polypeptide(L)'
;MGNQRLLQQPSILQVYCSRRMSKDEIAREGDRLLAQHAVLVSPAISPGEKAIITRALEAGVPVILICSNGFGEMEKPGGRLFDACAAGKVLLVTPFEHHNDYQPLTAECCRQMNALARAIATRHF
;
A
#
# COMPACT_ATOMS: atom_id res chain seq x y z
N MET A 1 -6.52 -10.12 -0.99
CA MET A 1 -6.69 -10.65 0.38
C MET A 1 -7.00 -9.50 1.32
N GLY A 2 -8.02 -9.64 2.13
CA GLY A 2 -8.46 -8.59 3.04
C GLY A 2 -9.80 -7.99 2.60
N ASN A 3 -10.05 -6.74 2.98
CA ASN A 3 -11.34 -6.10 2.77
C ASN A 3 -11.46 -5.49 1.38
N GLN A 4 -12.11 -6.20 0.47
CA GLN A 4 -12.29 -5.75 -0.92
C GLN A 4 -13.20 -4.50 -1.03
N ARG A 5 -13.98 -4.22 0.00
CA ARG A 5 -14.84 -3.03 0.00
C ARG A 5 -14.03 -1.72 0.02
N LEU A 6 -12.75 -1.80 0.38
CA LEU A 6 -11.88 -0.63 0.35
C LEU A 6 -11.74 -0.05 -1.05
N LEU A 7 -11.86 -0.89 -2.09
CA LEU A 7 -11.82 -0.43 -3.48
C LEU A 7 -13.04 0.42 -3.86
N GLN A 8 -14.11 0.35 -3.09
CA GLN A 8 -15.38 1.04 -3.38
C GLN A 8 -15.56 2.31 -2.57
N GLN A 9 -14.57 2.66 -1.74
CA GLN A 9 -14.67 3.87 -0.92
C GLN A 9 -14.63 5.13 -1.79
N PRO A 10 -15.33 6.20 -1.40
CA PRO A 10 -15.41 7.40 -2.22
C PRO A 10 -14.10 8.16 -2.35
N SER A 11 -13.19 7.99 -1.40
CA SER A 11 -11.91 8.69 -1.42
C SER A 11 -10.77 7.70 -1.21
N ILE A 12 -9.95 7.54 -2.24
CA ILE A 12 -8.73 6.71 -2.22
C ILE A 12 -7.58 7.59 -2.68
N LEU A 13 -6.55 7.71 -1.86
CA LEU A 13 -5.39 8.55 -2.15
C LEU A 13 -4.15 7.69 -2.33
N GLN A 14 -3.39 7.98 -3.38
CA GLN A 14 -2.11 7.32 -3.60
C GLN A 14 -1.04 7.90 -2.67
N VAL A 15 -0.31 7.00 -2.00
CA VAL A 15 0.88 7.38 -1.25
C VAL A 15 2.09 7.12 -2.14
N TYR A 16 2.75 8.20 -2.54
CA TYR A 16 3.96 8.12 -3.34
C TYR A 16 5.02 9.04 -2.76
N CYS A 17 6.19 8.48 -2.45
CA CYS A 17 7.31 9.24 -1.94
C CYS A 17 8.54 8.94 -2.76
N SER A 18 9.13 9.99 -3.33
CA SER A 18 10.41 9.90 -3.98
C SER A 18 11.49 9.54 -2.93
N ARG A 19 12.51 8.79 -3.35
CA ARG A 19 13.64 8.50 -2.48
C ARG A 19 14.45 9.76 -2.11
N ARG A 20 14.20 10.87 -2.81
CA ARG A 20 14.85 12.15 -2.55
C ARG A 20 14.15 12.99 -1.49
N MET A 21 12.98 12.59 -1.05
CA MET A 21 12.25 13.35 -0.03
C MET A 21 12.96 13.27 1.31
N SER A 22 13.04 14.42 1.99
CA SER A 22 13.60 14.49 3.33
C SER A 22 12.64 13.90 4.36
N LYS A 23 13.15 13.63 5.57
CA LYS A 23 12.30 13.14 6.66
C LYS A 23 11.17 14.12 6.98
N ASP A 24 11.46 15.43 6.94
CA ASP A 24 10.45 16.46 7.21
C ASP A 24 9.37 16.47 6.13
N GLU A 25 9.76 16.33 4.87
CA GLU A 25 8.81 16.25 3.76
C GLU A 25 7.92 15.02 3.88
N ILE A 26 8.50 13.87 4.24
CA ILE A 26 7.75 12.63 4.44
C ILE A 26 6.76 12.80 5.60
N ALA A 27 7.20 13.39 6.71
CA ALA A 27 6.32 13.61 7.86
C ALA A 27 5.14 14.52 7.50
N ARG A 28 5.38 15.58 6.76
CA ARG A 28 4.32 16.51 6.32
C ARG A 28 3.36 15.83 5.36
N GLU A 29 3.88 15.04 4.42
CA GLU A 29 3.03 14.29 3.49
C GLU A 29 2.15 13.28 4.24
N GLY A 30 2.73 12.59 5.23
CA GLY A 30 1.97 11.68 6.08
C GLY A 30 0.87 12.40 6.84
N ASP A 31 1.19 13.54 7.44
CA ASP A 31 0.20 14.35 8.16
C ASP A 31 -0.95 14.77 7.23
N ARG A 32 -0.61 15.21 6.03
CA ARG A 32 -1.59 15.62 5.02
C ARG A 32 -2.51 14.48 4.63
N LEU A 33 -1.94 13.31 4.32
CA LEU A 33 -2.70 12.15 3.88
C LEU A 33 -3.59 11.60 4.99
N LEU A 34 -3.06 11.49 6.21
CA LEU A 34 -3.83 10.94 7.32
C LEU A 34 -4.99 11.86 7.73
N ALA A 35 -4.87 13.17 7.50
CA ALA A 35 -5.92 14.13 7.81
C ALA A 35 -7.10 14.05 6.84
N GLN A 36 -6.96 13.41 5.70
CA GLN A 36 -8.01 13.34 4.67
C GLN A 36 -9.11 12.32 5.00
N HIS A 37 -8.91 11.44 5.96
CA HIS A 37 -9.84 10.36 6.29
C HIS A 37 -10.20 9.48 5.09
N ALA A 38 -9.23 9.28 4.21
CA ALA A 38 -9.40 8.48 2.99
C ALA A 38 -8.71 7.13 3.15
N VAL A 39 -9.01 6.21 2.22
CA VAL A 39 -8.23 4.98 2.07
C VAL A 39 -6.93 5.34 1.39
N LEU A 40 -5.80 4.82 1.88
CA LEU A 40 -4.49 5.04 1.28
C LEU A 40 -4.09 3.81 0.47
N VAL A 41 -3.52 4.02 -0.71
CA VAL A 41 -3.03 2.94 -1.58
C VAL A 41 -1.57 3.16 -1.92
N SER A 42 -0.74 2.12 -1.76
CA SER A 42 0.69 2.21 -2.06
C SER A 42 1.31 0.82 -2.15
N PRO A 43 2.37 0.66 -2.97
CA PRO A 43 3.21 -0.53 -2.92
C PRO A 43 4.22 -0.49 -1.76
N ALA A 44 4.34 0.63 -1.04
CA ALA A 44 5.28 0.79 0.08
C ALA A 44 6.71 0.38 -0.28
N ILE A 45 7.21 0.90 -1.40
CA ILE A 45 8.54 0.54 -1.92
C ILE A 45 9.62 1.39 -1.28
N SER A 46 9.46 2.72 -1.27
CA SER A 46 10.45 3.63 -0.72
C SER A 46 10.35 3.71 0.80
N PRO A 47 11.43 4.13 1.49
CA PRO A 47 11.38 4.31 2.95
C PRO A 47 10.27 5.28 3.39
N GLY A 48 10.02 6.35 2.63
CA GLY A 48 8.97 7.30 2.94
C GLY A 48 7.59 6.69 2.86
N GLU A 49 7.34 5.91 1.81
CA GLU A 49 6.07 5.21 1.66
C GLU A 49 5.84 4.22 2.80
N LYS A 50 6.87 3.46 3.16
CA LYS A 50 6.78 2.50 4.27
C LYS A 50 6.47 3.21 5.58
N ALA A 51 7.09 4.36 5.83
CA ALA A 51 6.86 5.12 7.04
C ALA A 51 5.41 5.61 7.13
N ILE A 52 4.87 6.13 6.03
CA ILE A 52 3.50 6.64 6.00
C ILE A 52 2.50 5.51 6.18
N ILE A 53 2.71 4.38 5.49
CA ILE A 53 1.83 3.22 5.62
C ILE A 53 1.85 2.66 7.04
N THR A 54 3.02 2.60 7.66
CA THR A 54 3.13 2.16 9.05
C THR A 54 2.33 3.07 9.98
N ARG A 55 2.43 4.39 9.82
CA ARG A 55 1.64 5.35 10.59
C ARG A 55 0.14 5.14 10.38
N ALA A 56 -0.27 4.90 9.12
CA ALA A 56 -1.67 4.66 8.80
C ALA A 56 -2.20 3.41 9.51
N LEU A 57 -1.45 2.32 9.48
CA LEU A 57 -1.83 1.09 10.16
C LEU A 57 -1.96 1.29 11.67
N GLU A 58 -1.05 2.04 12.26
CA GLU A 58 -1.09 2.33 13.70
C GLU A 58 -2.27 3.22 14.07
N ALA A 59 -2.64 4.12 13.18
CA ALA A 59 -3.76 5.04 13.41
C ALA A 59 -5.12 4.45 13.03
N GLY A 60 -5.16 3.22 12.51
CA GLY A 60 -6.40 2.58 12.09
C GLY A 60 -6.95 3.12 10.78
N VAL A 61 -6.13 3.78 9.97
CA VAL A 61 -6.52 4.28 8.65
C VAL A 61 -6.53 3.12 7.66
N PRO A 62 -7.58 2.94 6.87
CA PRO A 62 -7.63 1.83 5.91
C PRO A 62 -6.58 1.97 4.81
N VAL A 63 -5.96 0.85 4.44
CA VAL A 63 -4.86 0.81 3.48
C VAL A 63 -5.08 -0.27 2.45
N ILE A 64 -4.84 0.06 1.17
CA ILE A 64 -4.71 -0.92 0.08
C ILE A 64 -3.22 -1.04 -0.20
N LEU A 65 -2.67 -2.21 0.07
CA LEU A 65 -1.24 -2.46 -0.07
C LEU A 65 -0.98 -3.31 -1.31
N ILE A 66 -0.12 -2.83 -2.21
CA ILE A 66 0.22 -3.53 -3.43
C ILE A 66 1.47 -4.36 -3.18
N CYS A 67 1.39 -5.66 -3.44
CA CYS A 67 2.47 -6.60 -3.17
C CYS A 67 3.20 -6.97 -4.45
N SER A 68 4.51 -7.20 -4.33
CA SER A 68 5.37 -7.54 -5.47
C SER A 68 5.27 -9.01 -5.88
N ASN A 69 4.66 -9.83 -5.04
CA ASN A 69 4.48 -11.25 -5.31
C ASN A 69 2.99 -11.59 -5.23
N GLY A 70 2.57 -12.58 -6.01
CA GLY A 70 1.21 -13.08 -5.91
C GLY A 70 0.96 -13.76 -4.58
N PHE A 71 -0.33 -13.93 -4.24
CA PHE A 71 -0.69 -14.53 -2.97
C PHE A 71 -0.55 -16.04 -3.02
N GLY A 72 0.27 -16.60 -2.13
CA GLY A 72 0.46 -18.02 -1.96
C GLY A 72 0.46 -18.36 -0.48
N GLU A 73 0.83 -19.61 -0.16
CA GLU A 73 0.85 -20.06 1.23
C GLU A 73 1.80 -19.25 2.10
N MET A 74 2.86 -18.74 1.51
CA MET A 74 3.88 -17.95 2.23
C MET A 74 3.45 -16.52 2.49
N GLU A 75 2.38 -16.08 1.88
CA GLU A 75 1.89 -14.71 1.99
C GLU A 75 0.88 -14.55 3.12
N LYS A 76 1.20 -15.11 4.26
CA LYS A 76 0.34 -14.96 5.43
C LYS A 76 0.68 -13.67 6.14
N PRO A 77 -0.29 -12.75 6.31
CA PRO A 77 -0.05 -11.57 7.13
C PRO A 77 0.28 -11.98 8.55
N GLY A 78 1.26 -11.32 9.16
CA GLY A 78 1.64 -11.56 10.53
C GLY A 78 1.63 -10.30 11.35
N GLY A 79 1.51 -10.45 12.66
CA GLY A 79 1.58 -9.33 13.59
C GLY A 79 0.57 -8.24 13.29
N ARG A 80 1.06 -7.00 13.19
CA ARG A 80 0.23 -5.82 12.98
C ARG A 80 -0.57 -5.88 11.69
N LEU A 81 0.04 -6.38 10.62
CA LEU A 81 -0.64 -6.48 9.33
C LEU A 81 -1.79 -7.51 9.39
N PHE A 82 -1.55 -8.62 10.07
CA PHE A 82 -2.59 -9.63 10.27
C PHE A 82 -3.78 -9.03 11.04
N ASP A 83 -3.51 -8.31 12.11
CA ASP A 83 -4.55 -7.68 12.92
C ASP A 83 -5.35 -6.67 12.11
N ALA A 84 -4.66 -5.87 11.27
CA ALA A 84 -5.31 -4.90 10.42
C ALA A 84 -6.20 -5.57 9.37
N CYS A 85 -5.76 -6.68 8.77
CA CYS A 85 -6.58 -7.45 7.84
C CYS A 85 -7.83 -8.00 8.54
N ALA A 86 -7.67 -8.57 9.73
CA ALA A 86 -8.77 -9.11 10.49
C ALA A 86 -9.79 -8.04 10.89
N ALA A 87 -9.33 -6.81 11.13
CA ALA A 87 -10.19 -5.68 11.45
C ALA A 87 -10.84 -5.03 10.23
N GLY A 88 -10.56 -5.52 9.02
CA GLY A 88 -11.10 -4.95 7.78
C GLY A 88 -10.45 -3.65 7.36
N LYS A 89 -9.25 -3.35 7.84
CA LYS A 89 -8.53 -2.11 7.57
C LYS A 89 -7.50 -2.24 6.44
N VAL A 90 -7.29 -3.44 5.92
CA VAL A 90 -6.27 -3.68 4.88
C VAL A 90 -6.85 -4.53 3.77
N LEU A 91 -6.50 -4.18 2.54
CA LEU A 91 -6.67 -5.00 1.36
C LEU A 91 -5.29 -5.17 0.73
N LEU A 92 -4.89 -6.42 0.51
CA LEU A 92 -3.65 -6.74 -0.20
C LEU A 92 -3.99 -7.08 -1.65
N VAL A 93 -3.32 -6.42 -2.59
CA VAL A 93 -3.50 -6.68 -4.02
C VAL A 93 -2.14 -6.87 -4.69
N THR A 94 -2.13 -7.57 -5.81
CA THR A 94 -0.92 -7.75 -6.60
C THR A 94 -1.26 -7.82 -8.09
N PRO A 95 -0.45 -7.18 -8.97
CA PRO A 95 -0.59 -7.35 -10.42
C PRO A 95 0.17 -8.57 -10.95
N PHE A 96 0.87 -9.31 -10.08
CA PHE A 96 1.75 -10.40 -10.49
C PHE A 96 1.21 -11.74 -10.03
N GLU A 97 1.60 -12.80 -10.76
CA GLU A 97 1.35 -14.16 -10.32
C GLU A 97 2.29 -14.54 -9.18
N HIS A 98 1.83 -15.43 -8.32
CA HIS A 98 2.67 -15.96 -7.24
C HIS A 98 3.84 -16.75 -7.81
N HIS A 99 5.03 -16.56 -7.23
CA HIS A 99 6.20 -17.36 -7.54
C HIS A 99 6.94 -17.70 -6.24
N ASN A 100 7.57 -18.89 -6.24
CA ASN A 100 8.28 -19.37 -5.05
C ASN A 100 9.74 -18.93 -5.01
N ASP A 101 10.30 -18.55 -6.16
CA ASP A 101 11.69 -18.13 -6.25
C ASP A 101 11.85 -16.68 -5.84
N TYR A 102 12.96 -16.38 -5.16
CA TYR A 102 13.28 -14.99 -4.85
C TYR A 102 13.54 -14.22 -6.14
N GLN A 103 12.85 -13.12 -6.29
CA GLN A 103 13.07 -12.20 -7.41
C GLN A 103 13.24 -10.79 -6.85
N PRO A 104 14.37 -10.13 -7.12
CA PRO A 104 14.57 -8.76 -6.65
C PRO A 104 13.59 -7.81 -7.33
N LEU A 105 13.22 -6.74 -6.64
CA LEU A 105 12.41 -5.70 -7.22
C LEU A 105 13.20 -4.99 -8.32
N THR A 106 12.64 -5.01 -9.53
CA THR A 106 13.21 -4.28 -10.67
C THR A 106 12.52 -2.92 -10.79
N ALA A 107 13.16 -2.00 -11.51
CA ALA A 107 12.54 -0.70 -11.80
C ALA A 107 11.21 -0.89 -12.54
N GLU A 108 11.12 -1.90 -13.41
CA GLU A 108 9.88 -2.19 -14.13
C GLU A 108 8.78 -2.65 -13.19
N CYS A 109 9.08 -3.55 -12.25
CA CYS A 109 8.11 -3.98 -11.25
C CYS A 109 7.62 -2.80 -10.41
N CYS A 110 8.52 -1.92 -10.00
CA CYS A 110 8.16 -0.73 -9.26
C CYS A 110 7.22 0.18 -10.06
N ARG A 111 7.50 0.37 -11.35
CA ARG A 111 6.64 1.17 -12.22
C ARG A 111 5.25 0.55 -12.34
N GLN A 112 5.17 -0.77 -12.50
CA GLN A 112 3.89 -1.45 -12.61
C GLN A 112 3.07 -1.35 -11.32
N MET A 113 3.72 -1.51 -10.17
CA MET A 113 3.03 -1.39 -8.90
C MET A 113 2.55 0.06 -8.64
N ASN A 114 3.37 1.04 -8.97
CA ASN A 114 2.97 2.44 -8.86
C ASN A 114 1.84 2.80 -9.84
N ALA A 115 1.88 2.23 -11.05
CA ALA A 115 0.80 2.42 -12.03
C ALA A 115 -0.52 1.82 -11.53
N LEU A 116 -0.46 0.66 -10.88
CA LEU A 116 -1.65 0.06 -10.29
C LEU A 116 -2.19 0.91 -9.14
N ALA A 117 -1.30 1.41 -8.28
CA ALA A 117 -1.71 2.30 -7.19
C ALA A 117 -2.41 3.55 -7.73
N ARG A 118 -1.86 4.14 -8.79
CA ARG A 118 -2.44 5.31 -9.43
C ARG A 118 -3.80 4.98 -10.04
N ALA A 119 -3.91 3.83 -10.72
CA ALA A 119 -5.17 3.39 -11.31
C ALA A 119 -6.24 3.20 -10.25
N ILE A 120 -5.90 2.59 -9.12
CA ILE A 120 -6.83 2.41 -8.01
C ILE A 120 -7.26 3.77 -7.45
N ALA A 121 -6.32 4.68 -7.23
CA ALA A 121 -6.63 6.00 -6.67
C ALA A 121 -7.50 6.83 -7.61
N THR A 122 -7.26 6.73 -8.92
CA THR A 122 -8.04 7.44 -9.94
C THR A 122 -9.22 6.62 -10.47
N ARG A 123 -9.29 5.35 -10.11
CA ARG A 123 -10.34 4.40 -10.53
C ARG A 123 -10.40 4.19 -12.04
N HIS A 124 -9.25 4.21 -12.67
CA HIS A 124 -9.10 3.89 -14.10
C HIS A 124 -8.63 2.44 -14.25
N PHE A 125 -9.55 1.53 -14.13
CA PHE A 125 -9.28 0.10 -14.29
C PHE A 125 -9.45 -0.33 -15.72
#